data_10cc2b902e7e4cfd2b619c9c1c8352d7
#
_entry.id   10cc2b902e7e4cfd2b619c9c1c8352d7
#
_cell.length_a   1.000
_cell.length_b   1.000
_cell.length_c   1.000
_cell.angle_alpha   90.00
_cell.angle_beta   90.00
_cell.angle_gamma   90.00
#
_symmetry.space_group_name_H-M   'P 1'
#
loop_
_entity.id
_entity.type
_entity.pdbx_description
1 polymer ?
#
loop_
_entity_poly.entity_id
_entity_poly.type
_entity_poly.pdbx_seq_one_letter_code
_entity_poly.pdbx_strand_id
1 'polypeptide(L)'
;LFEWVIENLSKNAVDAMGVDGGQITLHVEETDDRAIVEVSDTGKGIRKKDLRNVFRPGFTTKKRGWGLGLSLAKRIVEEYHHGKIWVKNSEVGKGTTFRIELKKKG
;
A
#
# COMPACT_ATOMS: atom_id res chain seq x y z
N LEU A 1 -7.32 11.53 7.74
CA LEU A 1 -6.08 10.71 7.81
C LEU A 1 -6.09 9.53 6.84
N PHE A 2 -7.26 8.91 6.68
CA PHE A 2 -7.33 7.78 5.75
C PHE A 2 -7.09 8.19 4.31
N GLU A 3 -7.53 9.37 3.94
CA GLU A 3 -7.28 9.93 2.61
C GLU A 3 -5.78 10.04 2.33
N TRP A 4 -5.02 10.45 3.35
CA TRP A 4 -3.56 10.50 3.24
C TRP A 4 -2.95 9.13 2.96
N VAL A 5 -3.50 8.09 3.59
CA VAL A 5 -3.04 6.70 3.37
C VAL A 5 -3.23 6.32 1.90
N ILE A 6 -4.41 6.58 1.36
CA ILE A 6 -4.70 6.26 -0.05
C ILE A 6 -3.80 7.06 -0.99
N GLU A 7 -3.60 8.35 -0.72
CA GLU A 7 -2.68 9.17 -1.53
C GLU A 7 -1.27 8.63 -1.50
N ASN A 8 -0.80 8.22 -0.32
CA ASN A 8 0.55 7.71 -0.16
C ASN A 8 0.75 6.39 -0.92
N LEU A 9 -0.22 5.49 -0.83
CA LEU A 9 -0.18 4.24 -1.59
C LEU A 9 -0.22 4.49 -3.10
N SER A 10 -1.03 5.46 -3.52
CA SER A 10 -1.12 5.82 -4.94
C SER A 10 0.18 6.41 -5.45
N LYS A 11 0.83 7.27 -4.67
CA LYS A 11 2.14 7.83 -5.03
C LYS A 11 3.20 6.72 -5.16
N ASN A 12 3.18 5.77 -4.22
CA ASN A 12 4.10 4.64 -4.30
C ASN A 12 3.86 3.82 -5.55
N ALA A 13 2.61 3.64 -5.95
CA ALA A 13 2.26 2.92 -7.17
C ALA A 13 2.79 3.65 -8.41
N VAL A 14 2.62 4.97 -8.46
CA VAL A 14 3.15 5.79 -9.57
C VAL A 14 4.67 5.66 -9.64
N ASP A 15 5.35 5.76 -8.50
CA ASP A 15 6.81 5.63 -8.46
C ASP A 15 7.28 4.26 -8.91
N ALA A 16 6.54 3.21 -8.56
CA ALA A 16 6.89 1.84 -8.94
C ALA A 16 6.76 1.58 -10.42
N MET A 17 5.88 2.31 -11.10
CA MET A 17 5.70 2.17 -12.55
C MET A 17 6.73 2.92 -13.38
N GLY A 18 7.34 3.96 -12.81
CA GLY A 18 8.41 4.71 -13.48
C GLY A 18 7.91 5.53 -14.66
N VAL A 19 8.86 5.89 -15.54
CA VAL A 19 8.59 6.80 -16.67
C VAL A 19 7.69 6.20 -17.74
N ASP A 20 7.68 4.88 -17.86
CA ASP A 20 6.86 4.21 -18.88
C ASP A 20 5.39 4.15 -18.47
N GLY A 21 5.10 4.52 -17.24
CA GLY A 21 3.75 4.50 -16.74
C GLY A 21 3.22 3.10 -16.48
N GLY A 22 1.91 2.98 -16.48
CA GLY A 22 1.25 1.72 -16.22
C GLY A 22 -0.18 1.97 -15.80
N GLN A 23 -0.73 1.04 -15.03
CA GLN A 23 -2.11 1.09 -14.61
C GLN A 23 -2.19 0.98 -13.09
N ILE A 24 -3.01 1.83 -12.49
CA ILE A 24 -3.35 1.74 -11.07
C ILE A 24 -4.83 1.40 -10.98
N THR A 25 -5.16 0.40 -10.19
CA THR A 25 -6.54 0.00 -9.95
C THR A 25 -6.85 0.15 -8.47
N LEU A 26 -7.91 0.89 -8.19
CA LEU A 26 -8.46 0.98 -6.83
C LEU A 26 -9.72 0.15 -6.77
N HIS A 27 -9.75 -0.80 -5.85
CA HIS A 27 -10.91 -1.62 -5.62
C HIS A 27 -11.42 -1.36 -4.20
N VAL A 28 -12.70 -1.05 -4.08
CA VAL A 28 -13.33 -0.80 -2.78
C VAL A 28 -14.51 -1.76 -2.64
N GLU A 29 -14.54 -2.45 -1.52
CA GLU A 29 -15.60 -3.41 -1.24
C GLU A 29 -16.06 -3.23 0.20
N GLU A 30 -17.36 -3.36 0.43
CA GLU A 30 -17.93 -3.32 1.77
C GLU A 30 -18.67 -4.60 2.08
N THR A 31 -18.45 -5.10 3.28
CA THR A 31 -19.23 -6.19 3.85
C THR A 31 -20.01 -5.64 5.03
N ASP A 32 -20.75 -6.49 5.74
CA ASP A 32 -21.55 -6.03 6.90
C ASP A 32 -20.69 -5.43 8.00
N ASP A 33 -19.48 -5.94 8.19
CA ASP A 33 -18.62 -5.55 9.31
C ASP A 33 -17.29 -4.95 8.89
N ARG A 34 -16.96 -4.90 7.59
CA ARG A 34 -15.66 -4.44 7.12
C ARG A 34 -15.75 -3.60 5.86
N ALA A 35 -14.78 -2.72 5.74
CA ALA A 35 -14.50 -2.03 4.48
C ALA A 35 -13.13 -2.48 4.00
N ILE A 36 -13.02 -2.83 2.73
CA ILE A 36 -11.80 -3.34 2.13
C ILE A 36 -11.40 -2.44 0.98
N VAL A 37 -10.13 -2.03 0.98
CA VAL A 37 -9.58 -1.21 -0.10
C VAL A 37 -8.32 -1.89 -0.62
N GLU A 38 -8.23 -2.06 -1.93
CA GLU A 38 -7.03 -2.57 -2.58
C GLU A 38 -6.50 -1.55 -3.56
N VAL A 39 -5.18 -1.34 -3.51
CA VAL A 39 -4.47 -0.48 -4.45
C VAL A 39 -3.50 -1.37 -5.20
N SER A 40 -3.75 -1.55 -6.48
CA SER A 40 -2.93 -2.40 -7.35
C SER A 40 -2.20 -1.56 -8.39
N ASP A 41 -0.96 -1.92 -8.67
CA ASP A 41 -0.20 -1.28 -9.75
C ASP A 41 0.44 -2.33 -10.65
N THR A 42 0.89 -1.90 -11.81
CA THR A 42 1.60 -2.74 -12.77
C THR A 42 3.09 -2.40 -12.80
N GLY A 43 3.63 -1.99 -11.67
CA GLY A 43 5.01 -1.52 -11.55
C GLY A 43 6.04 -2.62 -11.37
N LYS A 44 7.16 -2.23 -10.77
CA LYS A 44 8.32 -3.12 -10.64
C LYS A 44 8.14 -4.29 -9.69
N GLY A 45 7.14 -4.23 -8.81
CA GLY A 45 6.93 -5.23 -7.79
C GLY A 45 7.94 -5.12 -6.63
N ILE A 46 7.77 -6.00 -5.65
CA ILE A 46 8.62 -6.05 -4.46
C ILE A 46 9.24 -7.44 -4.39
N ARG A 47 10.56 -7.49 -4.19
CA ARG A 47 11.25 -8.78 -4.06
C ARG A 47 10.81 -9.49 -2.77
N LYS A 48 10.75 -10.81 -2.81
CA LYS A 48 10.35 -11.61 -1.64
C LYS A 48 11.11 -11.24 -0.37
N LYS A 49 12.41 -11.01 -0.49
CA LYS A 49 13.25 -10.67 0.65
C LYS A 49 12.89 -9.34 1.29
N ASP A 50 12.21 -8.46 0.56
CA ASP A 50 11.83 -7.14 1.05
C ASP A 50 10.41 -7.08 1.59
N LEU A 51 9.57 -8.08 1.33
CA LEU A 51 8.16 -8.07 1.74
C LEU A 51 7.97 -7.88 3.24
N ARG A 52 8.85 -8.42 4.05
CA ARG A 52 8.76 -8.29 5.51
C ARG A 52 9.15 -6.90 5.98
N ASN A 53 9.87 -6.15 5.17
CA ASN A 53 10.50 -4.91 5.59
C ASN A 53 9.82 -3.65 5.05
N VAL A 54 8.88 -3.79 4.11
CA VAL A 54 8.31 -2.63 3.42
C VAL A 54 7.61 -1.64 4.37
N PHE A 55 7.13 -2.11 5.51
CA PHE A 55 6.48 -1.25 6.49
C PHE A 55 7.41 -0.77 7.60
N ARG A 56 8.68 -1.13 7.56
CA ARG A 56 9.64 -0.67 8.57
C ARG A 56 10.02 0.78 8.31
N PRO A 57 10.12 1.60 9.37
CA PRO A 57 10.62 2.97 9.21
C PRO A 57 12.00 2.96 8.56
N GLY A 58 12.20 3.84 7.60
CA GLY A 58 13.48 3.95 6.89
C GLY A 58 13.61 3.04 5.68
N PHE A 59 12.73 2.05 5.50
CA PHE A 59 12.80 1.22 4.31
C PHE A 59 12.38 1.99 3.07
N THR A 60 13.23 2.02 2.06
CA THR A 60 12.88 2.59 0.76
C THR A 60 13.81 2.04 -0.31
N THR A 61 13.25 1.83 -1.51
CA THR A 61 14.02 1.52 -2.70
C THR A 61 14.16 2.72 -3.61
N LYS A 62 13.64 3.87 -3.18
CA LYS A 62 13.67 5.11 -3.95
C LYS A 62 14.98 5.86 -3.70
N LYS A 63 15.47 6.52 -4.73
CA LYS A 63 16.65 7.39 -4.59
C LYS A 63 16.36 8.58 -3.69
N ARG A 64 15.14 9.07 -3.72
CA ARG A 64 14.68 10.17 -2.89
C ARG A 64 13.46 9.69 -2.14
N GLY A 65 13.62 9.40 -0.91
CA GLY A 65 12.51 8.98 -0.08
C GLY A 65 12.98 8.92 1.33
N TRP A 66 12.08 9.21 2.23
CA TRP A 66 12.39 9.20 3.64
C TRP A 66 12.19 7.82 4.25
N GLY A 67 11.58 6.89 3.48
CA GLY A 67 11.29 5.55 3.96
C GLY A 67 10.25 5.51 5.06
N LEU A 68 9.44 6.56 5.19
CA LEU A 68 8.46 6.67 6.26
C LEU A 68 7.01 6.51 5.79
N GLY A 69 6.77 6.59 4.47
CA GLY A 69 5.41 6.58 3.94
C GLY A 69 4.61 5.36 4.33
N LEU A 70 5.13 4.18 4.06
CA LEU A 70 4.41 2.92 4.35
C LEU A 70 4.34 2.64 5.85
N SER A 71 5.39 2.95 6.61
CA SER A 71 5.36 2.75 8.05
C SER A 71 4.32 3.65 8.71
N LEU A 72 4.21 4.90 8.25
CA LEU A 72 3.21 5.82 8.77
C LEU A 72 1.80 5.41 8.31
N ALA A 73 1.65 4.95 7.07
CA ALA A 73 0.37 4.44 6.59
C ALA A 73 -0.12 3.26 7.45
N LYS A 74 0.78 2.35 7.76
CA LYS A 74 0.45 1.21 8.63
C LYS A 74 0.01 1.68 10.02
N ARG A 75 0.73 2.63 10.58
CA ARG A 75 0.40 3.18 11.89
C ARG A 75 -0.99 3.84 11.89
N ILE A 76 -1.29 4.62 10.86
CA ILE A 76 -2.58 5.26 10.73
C ILE A 76 -3.69 4.22 10.63
N VAL A 77 -3.53 3.22 9.78
CA VAL A 77 -4.53 2.17 9.61
C VAL A 77 -4.75 1.39 10.91
N GLU A 78 -3.66 0.98 11.56
CA GLU A 78 -3.77 0.12 12.75
C GLU A 78 -4.17 0.88 14.01
N GLU A 79 -3.57 2.04 14.27
CA GLU A 79 -3.82 2.77 15.51
C GLU A 79 -5.06 3.65 15.47
N TYR A 80 -5.32 4.33 14.36
CA TYR A 80 -6.43 5.28 14.29
C TYR A 80 -7.70 4.67 13.71
N HIS A 81 -7.58 3.64 12.92
CA HIS A 81 -8.74 3.02 12.25
C HIS A 81 -8.97 1.58 12.66
N HIS A 82 -8.13 1.04 13.54
CA HIS A 82 -8.23 -0.34 14.03
C HIS A 82 -8.31 -1.37 12.91
N GLY A 83 -7.57 -1.12 11.85
CA GLY A 83 -7.57 -1.95 10.67
C GLY A 83 -6.25 -2.70 10.48
N LYS A 84 -6.11 -3.25 9.29
CA LYS A 84 -4.90 -3.95 8.87
C LYS A 84 -4.50 -3.49 7.49
N ILE A 85 -3.19 -3.45 7.23
CA ILE A 85 -2.64 -3.18 5.90
C ILE A 85 -1.51 -4.18 5.64
N TRP A 86 -1.50 -4.75 4.45
CA TRP A 86 -0.43 -5.68 4.05
C TRP A 86 -0.32 -5.75 2.53
N VAL A 87 0.76 -6.39 2.08
CA VAL A 87 0.92 -6.68 0.66
C VAL A 87 0.18 -7.97 0.37
N LYS A 88 -0.92 -7.89 -0.38
CA LYS A 88 -1.72 -9.05 -0.75
C LYS A 88 -0.95 -9.94 -1.71
N ASN A 89 -0.35 -9.34 -2.73
CA ASN A 89 0.54 -10.03 -3.64
C ASN A 89 1.50 -9.04 -4.28
N SER A 90 2.63 -9.55 -4.73
CA SER A 90 3.60 -8.77 -5.47
C SER A 90 4.46 -9.72 -6.28
N GLU A 91 4.75 -9.32 -7.52
CA GLU A 91 5.60 -10.10 -8.42
C GLU A 91 6.52 -9.13 -9.16
N VAL A 92 7.82 -9.41 -9.07
CA VAL A 92 8.83 -8.57 -9.73
C VAL A 92 8.55 -8.52 -11.23
N GLY A 93 8.50 -7.31 -11.76
CA GLY A 93 8.21 -7.07 -13.16
C GLY A 93 6.73 -7.04 -13.52
N LYS A 94 5.83 -7.34 -12.57
CA LYS A 94 4.39 -7.37 -12.84
C LYS A 94 3.57 -6.39 -12.00
N GLY A 95 3.98 -6.16 -10.77
CA GLY A 95 3.31 -5.18 -9.94
C GLY A 95 3.03 -5.65 -8.52
N THR A 96 2.28 -4.83 -7.80
CA THR A 96 2.01 -5.04 -6.37
C THR A 96 0.56 -4.67 -6.07
N THR A 97 -0.05 -5.41 -5.14
CA THR A 97 -1.36 -5.07 -4.59
C THR A 97 -1.25 -4.95 -3.08
N PHE A 98 -1.56 -3.75 -2.58
CA PHE A 98 -1.71 -3.51 -1.15
C PHE A 98 -3.18 -3.67 -0.78
N ARG A 99 -3.44 -4.28 0.36
CA ARG A 99 -4.80 -4.45 0.86
C ARG A 99 -4.94 -3.83 2.23
N ILE A 100 -6.03 -3.11 2.41
CA ILE A 100 -6.40 -2.50 3.68
C ILE A 100 -7.77 -3.06 4.07
N GLU A 101 -7.90 -3.51 5.31
CA GLU A 101 -9.19 -3.88 5.87
C GLU A 101 -9.47 -3.02 7.09
N LEU A 102 -10.63 -2.38 7.10
CA LEU A 102 -11.08 -1.55 8.20
C LEU A 102 -12.32 -2.17 8.82
N LYS A 103 -12.37 -2.14 10.16
CA LYS A 103 -13.53 -2.61 10.88
C LYS A 103 -14.60 -1.52 10.86
N LYS A 104 -15.81 -1.86 10.46
CA LYS A 104 -16.92 -0.93 10.52
C LYS A 104 -17.41 -0.84 11.95
N LYS A 105 -17.86 0.35 12.32
CA LYS A 105 -18.53 0.52 13.60
C LYS A 105 -19.89 -0.13 13.49
N GLY A 106 -20.06 -1.15 14.26
CA GLY A 106 -21.30 -1.93 14.27
C GLY A 106 -22.39 -1.31 15.08
#